data_f912719cfe5381e5398347a05f9bad8c
#
_entry.id   f912719cfe5381e5398347a05f9bad8c
#
_cell.length_a   1.000
_cell.length_b   1.000
_cell.length_c   1.000
_cell.angle_alpha   90.00
_cell.angle_beta   90.00
_cell.angle_gamma   90.00
#
_symmetry.space_group_name_H-M   'P 1'
#
loop_
_entity.id
_entity.type
_entity.pdbx_description
1 polymer ?
#
loop_
_entity_poly.entity_id
_entity_poly.type
_entity_poly.pdbx_seq_one_letter_code
_entity_poly.pdbx_strand_id
1 'polypeptide(L)'
;MEEARGEGNAIIKQHEDALRQLAKQHEEEVKRQVETRIKAEQVSAKQQLNMAMSKAQLELKREISATQFELKKELFQEVEEKLNDYMQTPQYQALLVTYIEKAARFADGKEMTIYLNPSDARWKDYLEEHTGMKLTISKEDFIGGVRAVIHERNILVDYAFKGALENESQKFSFKGGVGID
;
A
#
# COMPACT_ATOMS: atom_id res chain seq x y z
N MET A 1 86.00 -41.15 -22.20
CA MET A 1 84.88 -41.81 -21.44
C MET A 1 84.35 -40.96 -20.31
N GLU A 2 85.12 -40.12 -19.63
CA GLU A 2 84.61 -39.16 -18.58
C GLU A 2 83.84 -37.99 -19.15
N GLU A 3 84.23 -37.46 -20.29
CA GLU A 3 83.53 -36.33 -20.97
C GLU A 3 82.10 -36.67 -21.38
N ALA A 4 81.94 -37.88 -21.98
CA ALA A 4 80.58 -38.36 -22.36
C ALA A 4 79.68 -38.63 -21.15
N ARG A 5 80.24 -38.97 -19.95
CA ARG A 5 79.46 -39.07 -18.72
C ARG A 5 79.08 -37.68 -18.17
N GLY A 6 79.96 -36.70 -18.32
CA GLY A 6 79.68 -35.31 -17.92
C GLY A 6 78.54 -34.68 -18.73
N GLU A 7 78.55 -34.85 -20.04
CA GLU A 7 77.50 -34.37 -20.94
C GLU A 7 76.16 -35.06 -20.65
N GLY A 8 76.13 -36.39 -20.41
CA GLY A 8 74.93 -37.13 -20.06
C GLY A 8 74.32 -36.64 -18.75
N ASN A 9 75.12 -36.38 -17.70
CA ASN A 9 74.61 -35.83 -16.42
C ASN A 9 74.12 -34.41 -16.55
N ALA A 10 74.74 -33.60 -17.41
CA ALA A 10 74.25 -32.22 -17.66
C ALA A 10 72.89 -32.23 -18.34
N ILE A 11 72.69 -33.10 -19.33
CA ILE A 11 71.34 -33.25 -20.00
C ILE A 11 70.27 -33.75 -19.02
N ILE A 12 70.62 -34.77 -18.19
CA ILE A 12 69.66 -35.26 -17.16
C ILE A 12 69.28 -34.15 -16.22
N LYS A 13 70.24 -33.40 -15.71
CA LYS A 13 69.94 -32.26 -14.79
C LYS A 13 69.07 -31.17 -15.45
N GLN A 14 69.36 -30.85 -16.71
CA GLN A 14 68.59 -29.89 -17.48
C GLN A 14 67.12 -30.36 -17.64
N HIS A 15 66.93 -31.68 -17.93
CA HIS A 15 65.58 -32.24 -18.00
C HIS A 15 64.85 -32.23 -16.64
N GLU A 16 65.52 -32.57 -15.55
CA GLU A 16 64.96 -32.51 -14.20
C GLU A 16 64.55 -31.09 -13.82
N ASP A 17 65.37 -30.10 -14.09
CA ASP A 17 65.06 -28.67 -13.82
C ASP A 17 63.87 -28.20 -14.67
N ALA A 18 63.83 -28.61 -15.95
CA ALA A 18 62.68 -28.30 -16.82
C ALA A 18 61.38 -28.96 -16.32
N LEU A 19 61.41 -30.21 -15.88
CA LEU A 19 60.27 -30.90 -15.30
C LEU A 19 59.78 -30.22 -14.00
N ARG A 20 60.75 -29.81 -13.13
CA ARG A 20 60.38 -29.04 -11.89
C ARG A 20 59.73 -27.71 -12.21
N GLN A 21 60.24 -26.99 -13.19
CA GLN A 21 59.64 -25.75 -13.63
C GLN A 21 58.23 -25.96 -14.19
N LEU A 22 58.02 -26.95 -15.00
CA LEU A 22 56.74 -27.32 -15.58
C LEU A 22 55.72 -27.69 -14.47
N ALA A 23 56.14 -28.51 -13.50
CA ALA A 23 55.33 -28.90 -12.37
C ALA A 23 54.91 -27.67 -11.53
N LYS A 24 55.85 -26.76 -11.26
CA LYS A 24 55.57 -25.53 -10.53
C LYS A 24 54.60 -24.62 -11.29
N GLN A 25 54.81 -24.43 -12.58
CA GLN A 25 53.88 -23.63 -13.41
C GLN A 25 52.48 -24.24 -13.43
N HIS A 26 52.39 -25.57 -13.53
CA HIS A 26 51.09 -26.25 -13.48
C HIS A 26 50.41 -26.09 -12.12
N GLU A 27 51.13 -26.18 -11.01
CA GLU A 27 50.60 -25.97 -9.66
C GLU A 27 50.08 -24.55 -9.50
N GLU A 28 50.85 -23.55 -9.94
CA GLU A 28 50.41 -22.14 -9.89
C GLU A 28 49.18 -21.86 -10.76
N GLU A 29 49.09 -22.50 -11.92
CA GLU A 29 47.92 -22.39 -12.81
C GLU A 29 46.68 -23.02 -12.20
N VAL A 30 46.79 -24.23 -11.65
CA VAL A 30 45.68 -24.90 -10.95
C VAL A 30 45.22 -24.09 -9.76
N LYS A 31 46.13 -23.56 -8.93
CA LYS A 31 45.77 -22.68 -7.81
C LYS A 31 44.98 -21.48 -8.29
N ARG A 32 45.41 -20.81 -9.33
CA ARG A 32 44.72 -19.63 -9.90
C ARG A 32 43.32 -19.96 -10.43
N GLN A 33 43.22 -21.12 -11.12
CA GLN A 33 41.91 -21.59 -11.60
C GLN A 33 40.95 -21.92 -10.46
N VAL A 34 41.45 -22.59 -9.42
CA VAL A 34 40.64 -22.91 -8.22
C VAL A 34 40.18 -21.65 -7.50
N GLU A 35 41.10 -20.68 -7.26
CA GLU A 35 40.74 -19.41 -6.63
C GLU A 35 39.71 -18.65 -7.45
N THR A 36 39.86 -18.60 -8.77
CA THR A 36 38.89 -17.94 -9.66
C THR A 36 37.52 -18.60 -9.57
N ARG A 37 37.50 -19.94 -9.56
CA ARG A 37 36.26 -20.71 -9.44
C ARG A 37 35.58 -20.49 -8.09
N ILE A 38 36.34 -20.51 -6.99
CA ILE A 38 35.82 -20.23 -5.64
C ILE A 38 35.20 -18.82 -5.59
N LYS A 39 35.88 -17.82 -6.11
CA LYS A 39 35.35 -16.44 -6.17
C LYS A 39 34.05 -16.36 -6.98
N ALA A 40 34.00 -17.00 -8.12
CA ALA A 40 32.80 -17.04 -8.96
C ALA A 40 31.62 -17.71 -8.24
N GLU A 41 31.86 -18.85 -7.58
CA GLU A 41 30.83 -19.53 -6.79
C GLU A 41 30.35 -18.68 -5.60
N GLN A 42 31.27 -18.00 -4.90
CA GLN A 42 30.91 -17.09 -3.80
C GLN A 42 30.02 -15.92 -4.28
N VAL A 43 30.36 -15.33 -5.43
CA VAL A 43 29.54 -14.27 -6.03
C VAL A 43 28.17 -14.79 -6.42
N SER A 44 28.08 -15.94 -7.05
CA SER A 44 26.85 -16.60 -7.45
C SER A 44 25.96 -16.92 -6.24
N ALA A 45 26.54 -17.53 -5.20
CA ALA A 45 25.83 -17.84 -3.96
C ALA A 45 25.29 -16.58 -3.28
N LYS A 46 26.08 -15.49 -3.22
CA LYS A 46 25.65 -14.21 -2.67
C LYS A 46 24.49 -13.59 -3.47
N GLN A 47 24.56 -13.68 -4.81
CA GLN A 47 23.46 -13.18 -5.66
C GLN A 47 22.18 -13.99 -5.44
N GLN A 48 22.26 -15.31 -5.37
CA GLN A 48 21.11 -16.18 -5.10
C GLN A 48 20.49 -15.89 -3.74
N LEU A 49 21.32 -15.71 -2.70
CA LEU A 49 20.85 -15.32 -1.38
C LEU A 49 20.11 -13.98 -1.40
N ASN A 50 20.72 -12.97 -2.03
CA ASN A 50 20.09 -11.65 -2.13
C ASN A 50 18.75 -11.70 -2.89
N MET A 51 18.66 -12.47 -3.97
CA MET A 51 17.41 -12.66 -4.70
C MET A 51 16.35 -13.36 -3.86
N ALA A 52 16.74 -14.42 -3.12
CA ALA A 52 15.83 -15.13 -2.24
C ALA A 52 15.32 -14.23 -1.11
N MET A 53 16.19 -13.44 -0.48
CA MET A 53 15.82 -12.47 0.55
C MET A 53 14.86 -11.39 0.01
N SER A 54 15.17 -10.81 -1.15
CA SER A 54 14.33 -9.81 -1.79
C SER A 54 12.94 -10.36 -2.13
N LYS A 55 12.88 -11.60 -2.62
CA LYS A 55 11.61 -12.28 -2.91
C LYS A 55 10.80 -12.50 -1.63
N ALA A 56 11.42 -13.02 -0.57
CA ALA A 56 10.76 -13.23 0.71
C ALA A 56 10.23 -11.92 1.32
N GLN A 57 11.03 -10.84 1.26
CA GLN A 57 10.59 -9.51 1.72
C GLN A 57 9.39 -8.99 0.91
N LEU A 58 9.39 -9.19 -0.40
CA LEU A 58 8.27 -8.78 -1.24
C LEU A 58 7.00 -9.57 -0.94
N GLU A 59 7.10 -10.88 -0.74
CA GLU A 59 5.98 -11.74 -0.35
C GLU A 59 5.41 -11.32 1.00
N LEU A 60 6.27 -11.10 2.00
CA LEU A 60 5.85 -10.62 3.32
C LEU A 60 5.14 -9.25 3.24
N LYS A 61 5.66 -8.30 2.46
CA LYS A 61 5.01 -7.00 2.25
C LYS A 61 3.64 -7.14 1.61
N ARG A 62 3.47 -8.07 0.67
CA ARG A 62 2.17 -8.35 0.04
C ARG A 62 1.16 -8.93 1.03
N GLU A 63 1.57 -9.88 1.85
CA GLU A 63 0.71 -10.48 2.88
C GLU A 63 0.27 -9.45 3.91
N ILE A 64 1.20 -8.63 4.41
CA ILE A 64 0.87 -7.54 5.35
C ILE A 64 -0.13 -6.57 4.71
N SER A 65 0.12 -6.15 3.46
CA SER A 65 -0.77 -5.21 2.76
C SER A 65 -2.16 -5.81 2.53
N ALA A 66 -2.25 -7.09 2.18
CA ALA A 66 -3.52 -7.79 2.01
C ALA A 66 -4.29 -7.86 3.34
N THR A 67 -3.62 -8.25 4.43
CA THR A 67 -4.22 -8.30 5.76
C THR A 67 -4.72 -6.92 6.22
N GLN A 68 -3.91 -5.88 6.03
CA GLN A 68 -4.30 -4.50 6.36
C GLN A 68 -5.51 -4.04 5.54
N PHE A 69 -5.58 -4.43 4.27
CA PHE A 69 -6.72 -4.10 3.41
C PHE A 69 -8.02 -4.75 3.93
N GLU A 70 -7.98 -6.04 4.26
CA GLU A 70 -9.15 -6.75 4.80
C GLU A 70 -9.57 -6.19 6.16
N LEU A 71 -8.63 -5.97 7.09
CA LEU A 71 -8.94 -5.36 8.38
C LEU A 71 -9.53 -3.95 8.26
N LYS A 72 -9.04 -3.16 7.32
CA LYS A 72 -9.59 -1.84 7.03
C LYS A 72 -11.03 -1.94 6.51
N LYS A 73 -11.29 -2.87 5.61
CA LYS A 73 -12.63 -3.12 5.07
C LYS A 73 -13.62 -3.53 6.19
N GLU A 74 -13.22 -4.47 7.04
CA GLU A 74 -14.03 -4.89 8.19
C GLU A 74 -14.31 -3.72 9.13
N LEU A 75 -13.28 -2.94 9.49
CA LEU A 75 -13.43 -1.75 10.33
C LEU A 75 -14.45 -0.76 9.77
N PHE A 76 -14.38 -0.46 8.48
CA PHE A 76 -15.31 0.51 7.88
C PHE A 76 -16.71 -0.05 7.68
N GLN A 77 -16.88 -1.37 7.56
CA GLN A 77 -18.20 -2.02 7.64
C GLN A 77 -18.82 -1.86 9.05
N GLU A 78 -18.06 -2.09 10.11
CA GLU A 78 -18.54 -1.85 11.49
C GLU A 78 -18.89 -0.38 11.73
N VAL A 79 -18.15 0.56 11.17
CA VAL A 79 -18.47 1.99 11.26
C VAL A 79 -19.79 2.29 10.55
N GLU A 80 -20.02 1.70 9.38
CA GLU A 80 -21.28 1.86 8.64
C GLU A 80 -22.48 1.30 9.42
N GLU A 81 -22.33 0.12 10.05
CA GLU A 81 -23.36 -0.44 10.92
C GLU A 81 -23.69 0.49 12.09
N LYS A 82 -22.67 1.02 12.77
CA LYS A 82 -22.86 2.00 13.86
C LYS A 82 -23.48 3.30 13.39
N LEU A 83 -23.17 3.76 12.18
CA LEU A 83 -23.85 4.91 11.58
C LEU A 83 -25.33 4.61 11.32
N ASN A 84 -25.65 3.41 10.83
CA ASN A 84 -27.04 2.99 10.63
C ASN A 84 -27.82 2.96 11.96
N ASP A 85 -27.22 2.48 13.05
CA ASP A 85 -27.82 2.53 14.39
C ASP A 85 -28.01 3.97 14.86
N TYR A 86 -27.00 4.81 14.68
CA TYR A 86 -27.07 6.24 15.02
C TYR A 86 -28.21 6.96 14.29
N MET A 87 -28.44 6.63 13.02
CA MET A 87 -29.52 7.23 12.21
C MET A 87 -30.91 6.87 12.71
N GLN A 88 -31.08 5.91 13.64
CA GLN A 88 -32.36 5.63 14.29
C GLN A 88 -32.60 6.49 15.54
N THR A 89 -31.64 7.31 15.96
CA THR A 89 -31.71 8.08 17.21
C THR A 89 -32.29 9.46 17.00
N PRO A 90 -32.93 10.08 18.07
CA PRO A 90 -33.37 11.48 18.01
C PRO A 90 -32.24 12.48 17.77
N GLN A 91 -31.00 12.13 18.18
CA GLN A 91 -29.82 12.97 17.97
C GLN A 91 -29.50 13.13 16.48
N TYR A 92 -29.76 12.10 15.68
CA TYR A 92 -29.60 12.19 14.23
C TYR A 92 -30.61 13.16 13.59
N GLN A 93 -31.86 13.18 14.05
CA GLN A 93 -32.84 14.15 13.57
C GLN A 93 -32.39 15.60 13.84
N ALA A 94 -31.88 15.86 15.05
CA ALA A 94 -31.34 17.19 15.41
C ALA A 94 -30.11 17.54 14.55
N LEU A 95 -29.29 16.55 14.18
CA LEU A 95 -28.15 16.72 13.26
C LEU A 95 -28.65 17.12 11.86
N LEU A 96 -29.67 16.45 11.33
CA LEU A 96 -30.27 16.80 10.03
C LEU A 96 -30.79 18.23 10.01
N VAL A 97 -31.52 18.66 11.04
CA VAL A 97 -31.94 20.06 11.19
C VAL A 97 -30.73 21.00 11.11
N THR A 98 -29.70 20.71 11.90
CA THR A 98 -28.46 21.51 11.92
C THR A 98 -27.79 21.60 10.53
N TYR A 99 -27.77 20.51 9.77
CA TYR A 99 -27.19 20.48 8.43
C TYR A 99 -28.00 21.28 7.43
N ILE A 100 -29.32 21.17 7.47
CA ILE A 100 -30.25 21.96 6.64
C ILE A 100 -30.05 23.45 6.91
N GLU A 101 -30.05 23.87 8.20
CA GLU A 101 -29.82 25.26 8.57
C GLU A 101 -28.43 25.78 8.17
N LYS A 102 -27.39 24.98 8.28
CA LYS A 102 -26.05 25.34 7.80
C LYS A 102 -26.02 25.53 6.28
N ALA A 103 -26.69 24.64 5.54
CA ALA A 103 -26.79 24.75 4.08
C ALA A 103 -27.57 26.04 3.70
N ALA A 104 -28.69 26.33 4.40
CA ALA A 104 -29.48 27.55 4.19
C ALA A 104 -28.66 28.81 4.46
N ARG A 105 -27.93 28.86 5.56
CA ARG A 105 -27.03 29.99 5.86
C ARG A 105 -25.95 30.18 4.83
N PHE A 106 -25.38 29.07 4.32
CA PHE A 106 -24.37 29.14 3.28
C PHE A 106 -24.92 29.60 1.93
N ALA A 107 -26.18 29.28 1.62
CA ALA A 107 -26.87 29.74 0.41
C ALA A 107 -27.12 31.25 0.40
N ASP A 108 -27.21 31.90 1.58
CA ASP A 108 -27.34 33.32 1.74
C ASP A 108 -28.53 33.89 0.92
N GLY A 109 -29.73 33.28 1.07
CA GLY A 109 -30.96 33.64 0.38
C GLY A 109 -31.05 33.23 -1.10
N LYS A 110 -30.06 32.53 -1.63
CA LYS A 110 -30.10 32.03 -3.00
C LYS A 110 -30.92 30.76 -3.12
N GLU A 111 -31.47 30.55 -4.32
CA GLU A 111 -32.25 29.36 -4.60
C GLU A 111 -31.37 28.10 -4.47
N MET A 112 -31.85 27.15 -3.66
CA MET A 112 -31.17 25.85 -3.47
C MET A 112 -32.18 24.70 -3.45
N THR A 113 -31.72 23.52 -3.85
CA THR A 113 -32.44 22.28 -3.67
C THR A 113 -31.75 21.44 -2.60
N ILE A 114 -32.47 21.07 -1.55
CA ILE A 114 -31.93 20.23 -0.47
C ILE A 114 -32.40 18.79 -0.70
N TYR A 115 -31.45 17.88 -0.74
CA TYR A 115 -31.70 16.45 -0.91
C TYR A 115 -31.50 15.72 0.41
N LEU A 116 -32.50 14.91 0.74
CA LEU A 116 -32.53 14.02 1.89
C LEU A 116 -32.27 12.59 1.40
N ASN A 117 -31.55 11.78 2.19
CA ASN A 117 -31.32 10.39 1.84
C ASN A 117 -32.64 9.61 1.74
N PRO A 118 -32.80 8.60 0.86
CA PRO A 118 -34.00 7.79 0.77
C PRO A 118 -34.40 7.12 2.08
N SER A 119 -33.45 6.67 2.89
CA SER A 119 -33.70 6.07 4.22
C SER A 119 -34.33 7.04 5.21
N ASP A 120 -34.13 8.36 5.01
CA ASP A 120 -34.59 9.43 5.89
C ASP A 120 -35.92 10.02 5.44
N ALA A 121 -36.54 9.48 4.39
CA ALA A 121 -37.81 9.98 3.85
C ALA A 121 -38.92 10.11 4.91
N ARG A 122 -38.93 9.25 5.93
CA ARG A 122 -39.86 9.28 7.08
C ARG A 122 -39.79 10.57 7.91
N TRP A 123 -38.64 11.26 7.88
CA TRP A 123 -38.42 12.49 8.64
C TRP A 123 -38.69 13.76 7.82
N LYS A 124 -39.05 13.64 6.56
CA LYS A 124 -39.21 14.77 5.65
C LYS A 124 -40.14 15.83 6.20
N ASP A 125 -41.36 15.43 6.54
CA ASP A 125 -42.40 16.38 7.02
C ASP A 125 -41.97 17.08 8.31
N TYR A 126 -41.39 16.34 9.26
CA TYR A 126 -40.84 16.89 10.49
C TYR A 126 -39.72 17.90 10.21
N LEU A 127 -38.81 17.60 9.31
CA LEU A 127 -37.69 18.47 8.97
C LEU A 127 -38.16 19.73 8.22
N GLU A 128 -39.13 19.60 7.30
CA GLU A 128 -39.72 20.73 6.59
C GLU A 128 -40.45 21.69 7.57
N GLU A 129 -41.20 21.16 8.53
CA GLU A 129 -41.89 21.94 9.57
C GLU A 129 -40.90 22.70 10.46
N HIS A 130 -39.81 22.04 10.91
CA HIS A 130 -38.85 22.64 11.83
C HIS A 130 -37.88 23.62 11.17
N THR A 131 -37.55 23.42 9.90
CA THR A 131 -36.60 24.27 9.20
C THR A 131 -37.22 25.31 8.27
N GLY A 132 -38.51 25.14 7.95
CA GLY A 132 -39.20 25.98 6.95
C GLY A 132 -38.71 25.77 5.51
N MET A 133 -37.88 24.77 5.28
CA MET A 133 -37.28 24.51 3.98
C MET A 133 -37.95 23.32 3.29
N LYS A 134 -38.16 23.42 1.96
CA LYS A 134 -38.62 22.27 1.15
C LYS A 134 -37.50 21.30 0.90
N LEU A 135 -37.78 20.02 1.13
CA LEU A 135 -36.82 18.93 0.96
C LEU A 135 -37.22 18.01 -0.21
N THR A 136 -36.21 17.53 -0.95
CA THR A 136 -36.40 16.59 -2.02
C THR A 136 -35.75 15.26 -1.62
N ILE A 137 -36.44 14.14 -1.80
CA ILE A 137 -35.83 12.83 -1.58
C ILE A 137 -34.89 12.52 -2.74
N SER A 138 -33.66 12.18 -2.41
CA SER A 138 -32.66 11.79 -3.40
C SER A 138 -33.03 10.45 -4.05
N LYS A 139 -32.62 10.29 -5.32
CA LYS A 139 -32.67 8.99 -6.01
C LYS A 139 -31.48 8.10 -5.69
N GLU A 140 -30.39 8.72 -5.26
CA GLU A 140 -29.14 8.05 -4.89
C GLU A 140 -29.06 7.91 -3.38
N ASP A 141 -28.64 6.75 -2.92
CA ASP A 141 -28.32 6.50 -1.53
C ASP A 141 -26.92 7.03 -1.22
N PHE A 142 -26.84 7.89 -0.21
CA PHE A 142 -25.59 8.42 0.31
C PHE A 142 -25.41 8.13 1.82
N ILE A 143 -26.01 7.02 2.28
CA ILE A 143 -26.02 6.46 3.64
C ILE A 143 -26.91 7.27 4.58
N GLY A 144 -26.77 8.59 4.60
CA GLY A 144 -27.51 9.52 5.44
C GLY A 144 -26.93 10.91 5.38
N GLY A 145 -27.52 11.85 6.12
CA GLY A 145 -27.15 13.26 6.08
C GLY A 145 -27.92 14.06 5.03
N VAL A 146 -27.34 15.15 4.56
CA VAL A 146 -28.01 16.13 3.68
C VAL A 146 -27.05 16.56 2.57
N ARG A 147 -27.57 16.69 1.34
CA ARG A 147 -26.90 17.37 0.23
C ARG A 147 -27.70 18.58 -0.22
N ALA A 148 -27.04 19.69 -0.49
CA ALA A 148 -27.72 20.86 -1.02
C ALA A 148 -27.02 21.39 -2.26
N VAL A 149 -27.79 21.69 -3.31
CA VAL A 149 -27.30 22.29 -4.57
C VAL A 149 -27.77 23.73 -4.63
N ILE A 150 -26.81 24.65 -4.73
CA ILE A 150 -27.07 26.09 -4.95
C ILE A 150 -26.90 26.35 -6.44
N HIS A 151 -28.02 26.47 -7.15
CA HIS A 151 -28.06 26.49 -8.61
C HIS A 151 -27.30 27.67 -9.21
N GLU A 152 -27.49 28.88 -8.72
CA GLU A 152 -26.80 30.06 -9.25
C GLU A 152 -25.27 30.01 -9.17
N ARG A 153 -24.74 29.32 -8.17
CA ARG A 153 -23.28 29.21 -7.96
C ARG A 153 -22.70 27.91 -8.46
N ASN A 154 -23.54 26.98 -8.89
CA ASN A 154 -23.17 25.61 -9.24
C ASN A 154 -22.33 24.91 -8.11
N ILE A 155 -22.74 25.12 -6.86
CA ILE A 155 -22.07 24.59 -5.67
C ILE A 155 -22.92 23.47 -5.08
N LEU A 156 -22.25 22.34 -4.79
CA LEU A 156 -22.78 21.27 -3.96
C LEU A 156 -22.23 21.40 -2.54
N VAL A 157 -23.14 21.56 -1.57
CA VAL A 157 -22.83 21.44 -0.14
C VAL A 157 -23.14 20.01 0.25
N ASP A 158 -22.12 19.25 0.63
CA ASP A 158 -22.24 17.82 0.92
C ASP A 158 -21.98 17.55 2.41
N TYR A 159 -23.05 17.21 3.14
CA TYR A 159 -23.03 16.71 4.51
C TYR A 159 -23.45 15.24 4.59
N ALA A 160 -23.30 14.50 3.50
CA ALA A 160 -23.60 13.08 3.44
C ALA A 160 -22.55 12.26 4.18
N PHE A 161 -22.99 11.22 4.86
CA PHE A 161 -22.09 10.31 5.57
C PHE A 161 -21.20 9.51 4.62
N LYS A 162 -21.69 9.18 3.42
CA LYS A 162 -20.93 8.44 2.43
C LYS A 162 -19.61 9.12 2.07
N GLY A 163 -19.67 10.42 1.73
CA GLY A 163 -18.47 11.17 1.38
C GLY A 163 -17.50 11.33 2.55
N ALA A 164 -18.05 11.54 3.77
CA ALA A 164 -17.23 11.61 4.97
C ALA A 164 -16.54 10.28 5.27
N LEU A 165 -17.27 9.16 5.16
CA LEU A 165 -16.75 7.81 5.40
C LEU A 165 -15.65 7.43 4.39
N GLU A 166 -15.89 7.71 3.11
CA GLU A 166 -14.90 7.49 2.04
C GLU A 166 -13.63 8.30 2.28
N ASN A 167 -13.76 9.58 2.66
CA ASN A 167 -12.63 10.45 2.94
C ASN A 167 -11.81 9.97 4.16
N GLU A 168 -12.49 9.60 5.25
CA GLU A 168 -11.81 9.03 6.42
C GLU A 168 -11.19 7.66 6.11
N SER A 169 -11.84 6.85 5.31
CA SER A 169 -11.26 5.59 4.83
C SER A 169 -9.98 5.83 4.03
N GLN A 170 -9.96 6.80 3.12
CA GLN A 170 -8.75 7.09 2.32
C GLN A 170 -7.58 7.57 3.19
N LYS A 171 -7.85 8.37 4.22
CA LYS A 171 -6.83 8.88 5.15
C LYS A 171 -6.37 7.85 6.18
N PHE A 172 -7.18 6.83 6.41
CA PHE A 172 -6.90 5.84 7.43
C PHE A 172 -5.71 4.95 7.03
N SER A 173 -4.75 4.84 7.92
CA SER A 173 -3.63 3.91 7.84
C SER A 173 -3.36 3.31 9.22
N PHE A 174 -3.02 2.03 9.27
CA PHE A 174 -2.62 1.39 10.51
C PHE A 174 -1.29 1.98 10.99
N LYS A 175 -1.28 2.53 12.21
CA LYS A 175 -0.04 2.96 12.87
C LYS A 175 0.57 1.75 13.56
N GLY A 176 1.77 1.33 13.16
CA GLY A 176 2.50 0.25 13.79
C GLY A 176 2.80 -0.96 12.89
N GLY A 177 2.66 -0.83 11.59
CA GLY A 177 3.27 -1.79 10.67
C GLY A 177 4.79 -1.76 10.87
N VAL A 178 5.41 -2.93 11.08
CA VAL A 178 6.85 -3.08 11.18
C VAL A 178 7.46 -2.38 9.99
N GLY A 179 8.10 -1.23 10.23
CA GLY A 179 8.92 -0.57 9.22
C GLY A 179 10.06 -1.53 8.90
N ILE A 180 9.90 -2.24 7.80
CA ILE A 180 11.00 -2.95 7.17
C ILE A 180 11.64 -1.90 6.26
N ASP A 181 12.53 -1.09 6.86
CA ASP A 181 13.45 -0.22 6.15
C ASP A 181 14.50 -1.04 5.37
#